data_a5e92acd0f1f798081ddda6de5d9060f
#
_entry.id   a5e92acd0f1f798081ddda6de5d9060f
#
_cell.length_a   1.000
_cell.length_b   1.000
_cell.length_c   1.000
_cell.angle_alpha   90.00
_cell.angle_beta   90.00
_cell.angle_gamma   90.00
#
_symmetry.space_group_name_H-M   'P 1'
#
loop_
_entity.id
_entity.type
_entity.pdbx_description
1 polymer ?
#
loop_
_entity_poly.entity_id
_entity_poly.type
_entity_poly.pdbx_seq_one_letter_code
_entity_poly.pdbx_strand_id
1 'polypeptide(L)'
;VEVQIAGGVLDLREANFGAGGGQYGPIDIALERLQITDRIEISDFRGTFTSPNGLQGQFVGNVNGAAPIRGTLVPIDGRSAVRIVSNDAGSLLRATGLLRNAYDGDMQLTLIPAGAEGSYNGTLVGSGLRVRDAPALASLLDAISVVGLLNQMRGQGLLFSDVDAKFRLTPNQVILNQSSATGPGLGISMDGIYASASRSMDFQGVISPFYLLNGIGSALTRPGEGLIGFNFNLRGPVDNPQVLVNPLSALTPGMFRDIFRRTPPTVWQ
;
A
#
# COMPACT_ATOMS: atom_id res chain seq x y z
N VAL A 1 18.58 -11.51 -32.04
CA VAL A 1 19.68 -10.72 -31.49
C VAL A 1 19.43 -10.55 -29.99
N GLU A 2 20.31 -11.05 -29.16
CA GLU A 2 20.30 -10.84 -27.72
C GLU A 2 20.90 -9.44 -27.46
N VAL A 3 20.21 -8.63 -26.66
CA VAL A 3 20.64 -7.28 -26.30
C VAL A 3 21.03 -7.27 -24.84
N GLN A 4 22.23 -6.82 -24.54
CA GLN A 4 22.71 -6.63 -23.17
C GLN A 4 22.91 -5.13 -22.89
N ILE A 5 22.31 -4.64 -21.81
CA ILE A 5 22.48 -3.28 -21.31
C ILE A 5 23.16 -3.38 -19.93
N ALA A 6 24.39 -2.92 -19.84
CA ALA A 6 25.18 -3.03 -18.61
C ALA A 6 25.66 -1.65 -18.13
N GLY A 7 25.38 -1.35 -16.87
CA GLY A 7 25.78 -0.13 -16.18
C GLY A 7 24.89 1.10 -16.47
N GLY A 8 25.14 2.16 -15.73
CA GLY A 8 24.50 3.46 -15.88
C GLY A 8 23.17 3.63 -15.16
N VAL A 9 22.53 4.75 -15.45
CA VAL A 9 21.25 5.19 -14.85
C VAL A 9 20.21 5.33 -15.95
N LEU A 10 19.05 4.74 -15.74
CA LEU A 10 17.89 4.91 -16.61
C LEU A 10 16.81 5.71 -15.86
N ASP A 11 16.32 6.79 -16.47
CA ASP A 11 15.25 7.63 -15.91
C ASP A 11 13.94 7.37 -16.66
N LEU A 12 12.96 6.86 -15.94
CA LEU A 12 11.64 6.55 -16.49
C LEU A 12 10.58 7.62 -16.22
N ARG A 13 10.91 8.71 -15.54
CA ARG A 13 9.94 9.76 -15.17
C ARG A 13 9.29 10.43 -16.39
N GLU A 14 10.06 10.57 -17.47
CA GLU A 14 9.60 11.15 -18.74
C GLU A 14 9.51 10.10 -19.86
N ALA A 15 9.69 8.82 -19.52
CA ALA A 15 9.63 7.76 -20.50
C ALA A 15 8.20 7.57 -21.02
N ASN A 16 8.02 7.79 -22.30
CA ASN A 16 6.76 7.50 -22.97
C ASN A 16 6.78 6.02 -23.43
N PHE A 17 6.12 5.16 -22.70
CA PHE A 17 5.95 3.73 -23.05
C PHE A 17 4.86 3.55 -24.10
N GLY A 18 4.84 4.41 -25.12
CA GLY A 18 3.97 4.25 -26.27
C GLY A 18 4.11 2.86 -26.89
N ALA A 19 3.08 2.40 -27.58
CA ALA A 19 3.01 1.11 -28.25
C ALA A 19 4.08 1.00 -29.35
N GLY A 20 5.33 0.86 -28.97
CA GLY A 20 6.45 0.50 -29.83
C GLY A 20 6.29 -0.97 -30.23
N GLY A 21 5.65 -1.23 -31.37
CA GLY A 21 5.33 -2.55 -31.88
C GLY A 21 6.52 -3.33 -32.46
N GLY A 22 7.69 -3.26 -31.83
CA GLY A 22 8.84 -4.10 -32.21
C GLY A 22 8.84 -5.40 -31.41
N GLN A 23 8.91 -6.54 -32.11
CA GLN A 23 9.27 -7.80 -31.46
C GLN A 23 10.77 -7.79 -31.20
N TYR A 24 11.13 -7.61 -29.93
CA TYR A 24 12.53 -7.69 -29.51
C TYR A 24 12.78 -9.07 -28.88
N GLY A 25 13.93 -9.65 -29.19
CA GLY A 25 14.45 -10.84 -28.51
C GLY A 25 14.74 -10.57 -27.04
N PRO A 26 15.32 -11.52 -26.32
CA PRO A 26 15.64 -11.34 -24.92
C PRO A 26 16.59 -10.15 -24.72
N ILE A 27 16.28 -9.30 -23.75
CA ILE A 27 17.05 -8.14 -23.34
C ILE A 27 17.45 -8.36 -21.89
N ASP A 28 18.73 -8.47 -21.62
CA ASP A 28 19.27 -8.51 -20.27
C ASP A 28 19.72 -7.10 -19.86
N ILE A 29 19.17 -6.64 -18.77
CA ILE A 29 19.40 -5.28 -18.24
C ILE A 29 20.05 -5.38 -16.87
N ALA A 30 21.18 -4.70 -16.69
CA ALA A 30 21.83 -4.51 -15.40
C ALA A 30 22.19 -3.03 -15.25
N LEU A 31 21.47 -2.30 -14.39
CA LEU A 31 21.66 -0.87 -14.15
C LEU A 31 22.10 -0.63 -12.70
N GLU A 32 22.90 0.39 -12.51
CA GLU A 32 23.22 0.89 -11.18
C GLU A 32 21.98 1.48 -10.52
N ARG A 33 21.14 2.16 -11.32
CA ARG A 33 19.92 2.80 -10.85
C ARG A 33 18.87 2.93 -11.94
N LEU A 34 17.62 2.65 -11.57
CA LEU A 34 16.42 2.87 -12.36
C LEU A 34 15.52 3.86 -11.63
N GLN A 35 15.41 5.09 -12.14
CA GLN A 35 14.57 6.13 -11.55
C GLN A 35 13.12 5.94 -12.02
N ILE A 36 12.19 5.72 -11.09
CA ILE A 36 10.76 5.48 -11.38
C ILE A 36 9.93 6.77 -11.20
N THR A 37 10.13 7.44 -10.05
CA THR A 37 9.51 8.73 -9.72
C THR A 37 10.55 9.61 -9.02
N ASP A 38 10.21 10.86 -8.70
CA ASP A 38 11.12 11.75 -7.94
C ASP A 38 11.55 11.19 -6.57
N ARG A 39 10.83 10.19 -6.05
CA ARG A 39 11.04 9.62 -4.72
C ARG A 39 11.34 8.14 -4.71
N ILE A 40 11.17 7.47 -5.83
CA ILE A 40 11.33 6.02 -5.94
C ILE A 40 12.35 5.75 -7.02
N GLU A 41 13.44 5.16 -6.62
CA GLU A 41 14.45 4.57 -7.50
C GLU A 41 14.65 3.09 -7.14
N ILE A 42 15.14 2.31 -8.06
CA ILE A 42 15.57 0.93 -7.83
C ILE A 42 17.05 0.86 -8.12
N SER A 43 17.87 0.65 -7.11
CA SER A 43 19.31 0.44 -7.24
C SER A 43 19.64 -1.03 -7.50
N ASP A 44 20.80 -1.30 -8.05
CA ASP A 44 21.25 -2.65 -8.42
C ASP A 44 20.21 -3.41 -9.27
N PHE A 45 19.52 -2.70 -10.15
CA PHE A 45 18.46 -3.25 -10.97
C PHE A 45 19.01 -4.28 -11.95
N ARG A 46 18.45 -5.47 -11.94
CA ARG A 46 18.75 -6.53 -12.90
C ARG A 46 17.45 -7.16 -13.37
N GLY A 47 17.33 -7.40 -14.67
CA GLY A 47 16.15 -8.03 -15.21
C GLY A 47 16.37 -8.59 -16.60
N THR A 48 15.60 -9.61 -16.94
CA THR A 48 15.52 -10.20 -18.26
C THR A 48 14.14 -9.98 -18.82
N PHE A 49 14.05 -9.41 -20.01
CA PHE A 49 12.80 -8.99 -20.63
C PHE A 49 12.71 -9.49 -22.08
N THR A 50 11.50 -9.70 -22.51
CA THR A 50 11.15 -9.99 -23.92
C THR A 50 9.92 -9.19 -24.31
N SER A 51 9.69 -8.98 -25.58
CA SER A 51 8.54 -8.21 -26.08
C SER A 51 7.85 -8.87 -27.27
N PRO A 52 7.35 -10.11 -27.17
CA PRO A 52 6.62 -10.74 -28.28
C PRO A 52 5.24 -10.12 -28.51
N ASN A 53 4.52 -9.78 -27.42
CA ASN A 53 3.17 -9.19 -27.44
C ASN A 53 3.04 -8.05 -26.39
N GLY A 54 4.11 -7.31 -26.17
CA GLY A 54 4.29 -6.34 -25.12
C GLY A 54 5.39 -6.76 -24.14
N LEU A 55 5.84 -5.82 -23.31
CA LEU A 55 6.96 -6.04 -22.41
C LEU A 55 6.59 -7.03 -21.29
N GLN A 56 7.34 -8.12 -21.21
CA GLN A 56 7.25 -9.12 -20.15
C GLN A 56 8.63 -9.49 -19.64
N GLY A 57 8.74 -9.90 -18.38
CA GLY A 57 10.01 -10.31 -17.81
C GLY A 57 10.01 -10.32 -16.28
N GLN A 58 11.19 -10.53 -15.73
CA GLN A 58 11.43 -10.55 -14.29
C GLN A 58 12.59 -9.63 -13.96
N PHE A 59 12.53 -9.02 -12.77
CA PHE A 59 13.59 -8.17 -12.29
C PHE A 59 13.79 -8.29 -10.78
N VAL A 60 14.95 -7.87 -10.33
CA VAL A 60 15.30 -7.71 -8.91
C VAL A 60 15.98 -6.35 -8.73
N GLY A 61 15.99 -5.84 -7.53
CA GLY A 61 16.72 -4.62 -7.15
C GLY A 61 16.35 -4.19 -5.74
N ASN A 62 16.84 -3.02 -5.34
CA ASN A 62 16.62 -2.46 -4.01
C ASN A 62 15.90 -1.10 -4.14
N VAL A 63 14.71 -0.97 -3.59
CA VAL A 63 13.98 0.30 -3.58
C VAL A 63 14.70 1.28 -2.65
N ASN A 64 15.08 2.44 -3.21
CA ASN A 64 15.81 3.50 -2.53
C ASN A 64 17.08 3.00 -1.78
N GLY A 65 17.76 2.00 -2.35
CA GLY A 65 18.98 1.42 -1.79
C GLY A 65 18.80 0.58 -0.52
N ALA A 66 17.58 0.40 -0.03
CA ALA A 66 17.33 -0.19 1.30
C ALA A 66 16.43 -1.44 1.29
N ALA A 67 15.46 -1.53 0.38
CA ALA A 67 14.43 -2.57 0.43
C ALA A 67 14.52 -3.50 -0.78
N PRO A 68 14.94 -4.77 -0.61
CA PRO A 68 15.04 -5.72 -1.70
C PRO A 68 13.66 -6.10 -2.23
N ILE A 69 13.54 -6.12 -3.56
CA ILE A 69 12.32 -6.52 -4.25
C ILE A 69 12.61 -7.50 -5.38
N ARG A 70 11.60 -8.29 -5.70
CA ARG A 70 11.50 -9.06 -6.95
C ARG A 70 10.24 -8.63 -7.67
N GLY A 71 10.33 -8.45 -8.97
CA GLY A 71 9.20 -8.04 -9.78
C GLY A 71 9.03 -8.92 -11.01
N THR A 72 7.79 -8.97 -11.48
CA THR A 72 7.39 -9.61 -12.73
C THR A 72 6.53 -8.64 -13.53
N LEU A 73 6.80 -8.52 -14.82
CA LEU A 73 6.00 -7.77 -15.79
C LEU A 73 5.26 -8.75 -16.69
N VAL A 74 3.98 -8.47 -16.94
CA VAL A 74 3.14 -9.24 -17.86
C VAL A 74 2.35 -8.27 -18.73
N PRO A 75 2.35 -8.41 -20.06
CA PRO A 75 1.57 -7.55 -20.93
C PRO A 75 0.07 -7.79 -20.78
N ILE A 76 -0.68 -6.70 -20.66
CA ILE A 76 -2.15 -6.67 -20.66
C ILE A 76 -2.60 -5.51 -21.54
N ASP A 77 -3.31 -5.79 -22.62
CA ASP A 77 -3.90 -4.79 -23.54
C ASP A 77 -2.90 -3.69 -23.99
N GLY A 78 -1.69 -4.10 -24.40
CA GLY A 78 -0.63 -3.19 -24.85
C GLY A 78 0.09 -2.43 -23.74
N ARG A 79 -0.24 -2.66 -22.48
CA ARG A 79 0.41 -2.10 -21.28
C ARG A 79 0.94 -3.23 -20.40
N SER A 80 1.76 -2.92 -19.40
CA SER A 80 2.33 -3.93 -18.51
C SER A 80 1.68 -3.93 -17.14
N ALA A 81 1.16 -5.08 -16.73
CA ALA A 81 0.88 -5.33 -15.32
C ALA A 81 2.18 -5.64 -14.57
N VAL A 82 2.26 -5.22 -13.33
CA VAL A 82 3.45 -5.37 -12.49
C VAL A 82 3.08 -6.10 -11.20
N ARG A 83 3.84 -7.12 -10.86
CA ARG A 83 3.79 -7.77 -9.55
C ARG A 83 5.12 -7.57 -8.85
N ILE A 84 5.10 -7.05 -7.65
CA ILE A 84 6.29 -6.83 -6.80
C ILE A 84 6.13 -7.64 -5.52
N VAL A 85 7.18 -8.33 -5.11
CA VAL A 85 7.25 -9.10 -3.87
C VAL A 85 8.46 -8.63 -3.07
N SER A 86 8.27 -8.44 -1.77
CA SER A 86 9.34 -8.19 -0.81
C SER A 86 9.14 -9.04 0.44
N ASN A 87 10.22 -9.60 0.95
CA ASN A 87 10.23 -10.33 2.23
C ASN A 87 10.64 -9.40 3.40
N ASP A 88 10.67 -8.11 3.16
CA ASP A 88 10.86 -7.05 4.16
C ASP A 88 9.93 -5.89 3.83
N ALA A 89 8.64 -6.10 4.12
CA ALA A 89 7.59 -5.12 3.90
C ALA A 89 7.86 -3.81 4.67
N GLY A 90 8.39 -3.93 5.88
CA GLY A 90 8.73 -2.79 6.71
C GLY A 90 9.78 -1.89 6.06
N SER A 91 10.87 -2.46 5.55
CA SER A 91 11.89 -1.69 4.82
C SER A 91 11.32 -1.04 3.56
N LEU A 92 10.47 -1.74 2.81
CA LEU A 92 9.85 -1.18 1.61
C LEU A 92 8.91 -0.01 1.93
N LEU A 93 8.09 -0.12 2.96
CA LEU A 93 7.21 0.96 3.40
C LEU A 93 7.98 2.17 3.95
N ARG A 94 9.10 1.94 4.64
CA ARG A 94 10.00 3.03 5.07
C ARG A 94 10.72 3.68 3.89
N ALA A 95 11.29 2.89 3.00
CA ALA A 95 12.03 3.37 1.84
C ALA A 95 11.17 4.22 0.90
N THR A 96 9.91 3.85 0.70
CA THR A 96 8.95 4.63 -0.09
C THR A 96 8.35 5.83 0.66
N GLY A 97 8.59 5.94 1.97
CA GLY A 97 8.02 6.98 2.83
C GLY A 97 6.53 6.83 3.12
N LEU A 98 5.93 5.68 2.77
CA LEU A 98 4.50 5.41 3.02
C LEU A 98 4.22 5.19 4.51
N LEU A 99 5.10 4.46 5.20
CA LEU A 99 4.98 4.22 6.64
C LEU A 99 6.37 4.14 7.28
N ARG A 100 6.84 5.23 7.85
CA ARG A 100 8.19 5.35 8.41
C ARG A 100 8.46 4.46 9.62
N ASN A 101 7.41 4.01 10.27
CA ASN A 101 7.42 3.25 11.51
C ASN A 101 7.06 1.77 11.31
N ALA A 102 7.21 1.26 10.10
CA ALA A 102 6.96 -0.13 9.72
C ALA A 102 8.23 -0.98 9.83
N TYR A 103 8.10 -2.21 10.29
CA TYR A 103 9.17 -3.19 10.46
C TYR A 103 8.66 -4.59 10.11
N ASP A 104 9.56 -5.46 9.73
CA ASP A 104 9.30 -6.86 9.45
C ASP A 104 8.26 -7.10 8.33
N GLY A 105 7.84 -8.33 8.18
CA GLY A 105 6.73 -8.74 7.32
C GLY A 105 7.07 -8.96 5.85
N ASP A 106 6.17 -9.66 5.21
CA ASP A 106 6.18 -9.93 3.77
C ASP A 106 5.13 -9.08 3.07
N MET A 107 5.35 -8.73 1.80
CA MET A 107 4.39 -7.98 1.02
C MET A 107 4.39 -8.36 -0.45
N GLN A 108 3.21 -8.42 -1.03
CA GLN A 108 2.99 -8.52 -2.46
C GLN A 108 2.12 -7.36 -2.93
N LEU A 109 2.60 -6.63 -3.91
CA LEU A 109 1.88 -5.58 -4.62
C LEU A 109 1.62 -6.05 -6.06
N THR A 110 0.38 -5.92 -6.52
CA THR A 110 0.00 -6.16 -7.93
C THR A 110 -0.65 -4.89 -8.47
N LEU A 111 -0.17 -4.43 -9.61
CA LEU A 111 -0.69 -3.28 -10.34
C LEU A 111 -1.14 -3.74 -11.73
N ILE A 112 -2.43 -3.59 -12.03
CA ILE A 112 -3.02 -3.92 -13.33
C ILE A 112 -3.40 -2.61 -14.01
N PRO A 113 -2.92 -2.34 -15.23
CA PRO A 113 -3.28 -1.15 -15.98
C PRO A 113 -4.80 -0.99 -16.08
N ALA A 114 -5.30 0.21 -15.87
CA ALA A 114 -6.73 0.47 -15.94
C ALA A 114 -7.02 1.94 -16.28
N GLY A 115 -7.97 2.19 -17.19
CA GLY A 115 -8.35 3.54 -17.65
C GLY A 115 -7.17 4.29 -18.31
N ALA A 116 -7.02 5.58 -17.99
CA ALA A 116 -6.02 6.44 -18.60
C ALA A 116 -4.58 5.96 -18.35
N GLU A 117 -3.65 6.44 -19.18
CA GLU A 117 -2.22 6.20 -19.01
C GLU A 117 -1.74 6.60 -17.61
N GLY A 118 -0.78 5.85 -17.05
CA GLY A 118 -0.30 6.04 -15.68
C GLY A 118 -1.29 5.63 -14.59
N SER A 119 -2.43 5.04 -14.95
CA SER A 119 -3.43 4.59 -13.98
C SER A 119 -3.48 3.07 -13.87
N TYR A 120 -3.64 2.58 -12.62
CA TYR A 120 -3.63 1.15 -12.29
C TYR A 120 -4.68 0.81 -11.22
N ASN A 121 -5.28 -0.35 -11.33
CA ASN A 121 -5.93 -0.99 -10.20
C ASN A 121 -4.87 -1.76 -9.41
N GLY A 122 -4.76 -1.46 -8.13
CA GLY A 122 -3.78 -2.03 -7.23
C GLY A 122 -4.40 -2.98 -6.20
N THR A 123 -3.67 -4.04 -5.91
CA THR A 123 -3.93 -4.93 -4.77
C THR A 123 -2.63 -5.10 -3.99
N LEU A 124 -2.69 -4.88 -2.69
CA LEU A 124 -1.59 -5.13 -1.77
C LEU A 124 -2.04 -6.19 -0.78
N VAL A 125 -1.22 -7.20 -0.59
CA VAL A 125 -1.37 -8.23 0.43
C VAL A 125 -0.09 -8.31 1.21
N GLY A 126 -0.18 -8.30 2.54
CA GLY A 126 0.98 -8.38 3.43
C GLY A 126 0.71 -9.23 4.66
N SER A 127 1.76 -9.67 5.31
CA SER A 127 1.69 -10.43 6.55
C SER A 127 2.85 -10.13 7.48
N GLY A 128 2.60 -10.25 8.78
CA GLY A 128 3.64 -10.10 9.80
C GLY A 128 4.22 -8.70 9.95
N LEU A 129 3.51 -7.67 9.49
CA LEU A 129 3.94 -6.28 9.57
C LEU A 129 3.88 -5.78 11.01
N ARG A 130 4.94 -5.15 11.48
CA ARG A 130 5.03 -4.54 12.80
C ARG A 130 5.11 -3.02 12.69
N VAL A 131 4.30 -2.33 13.49
CA VAL A 131 4.28 -0.86 13.54
C VAL A 131 4.66 -0.38 14.94
N ARG A 132 5.65 0.54 15.01
CA ARG A 132 6.12 1.16 16.26
C ARG A 132 6.01 2.68 16.16
N ASP A 133 5.72 3.33 17.29
CA ASP A 133 5.78 4.80 17.41
C ASP A 133 5.15 5.60 16.26
N ALA A 134 4.02 5.11 15.73
CA ALA A 134 3.29 5.76 14.64
C ALA A 134 2.35 6.85 15.20
N PRO A 135 2.62 8.16 14.95
CA PRO A 135 1.88 9.24 15.61
C PRO A 135 0.37 9.23 15.36
N ALA A 136 -0.06 8.98 14.11
CA ALA A 136 -1.48 8.91 13.79
C ALA A 136 -2.19 7.76 14.51
N LEU A 137 -1.54 6.58 14.57
CA LEU A 137 -2.06 5.43 15.29
C LEU A 137 -2.06 5.67 16.81
N ALA A 138 -1.02 6.33 17.35
CA ALA A 138 -0.99 6.74 18.75
C ALA A 138 -2.16 7.65 19.11
N SER A 139 -2.45 8.63 18.27
CA SER A 139 -3.58 9.55 18.47
C SER A 139 -4.93 8.83 18.40
N LEU A 140 -5.07 7.84 17.52
CA LEU A 140 -6.27 7.00 17.46
C LEU A 140 -6.45 6.17 18.75
N LEU A 141 -5.39 5.51 19.22
CA LEU A 141 -5.43 4.68 20.44
C LEU A 141 -5.68 5.52 21.69
N ASP A 142 -5.10 6.72 21.76
CA ASP A 142 -5.32 7.65 22.86
C ASP A 142 -6.79 8.13 22.89
N ALA A 143 -7.33 8.50 21.75
CA ALA A 143 -8.72 8.97 21.62
C ALA A 143 -9.77 7.92 22.05
N ILE A 144 -9.44 6.63 21.96
CA ILE A 144 -10.31 5.53 22.43
C ILE A 144 -9.87 4.97 23.79
N SER A 145 -8.91 5.62 24.45
CA SER A 145 -8.40 5.29 25.79
C SER A 145 -7.86 3.87 25.96
N VAL A 146 -7.22 3.30 24.94
CA VAL A 146 -6.63 1.95 24.99
C VAL A 146 -5.13 2.03 25.34
N VAL A 147 -4.84 2.36 26.58
CA VAL A 147 -3.46 2.57 27.09
C VAL A 147 -2.58 1.33 26.90
N GLY A 148 -3.11 0.12 27.03
CA GLY A 148 -2.35 -1.12 26.86
C GLY A 148 -1.76 -1.27 25.45
N LEU A 149 -2.54 -1.00 24.41
CA LEU A 149 -2.06 -1.04 23.02
C LEU A 149 -1.08 0.10 22.72
N LEU A 150 -1.29 1.27 23.33
CA LEU A 150 -0.37 2.40 23.19
C LEU A 150 1.02 2.06 23.77
N ASN A 151 1.06 1.45 24.97
CA ASN A 151 2.31 0.99 25.58
C ASN A 151 2.98 -0.13 24.76
N GLN A 152 2.20 -1.08 24.23
CA GLN A 152 2.72 -2.12 23.37
C GLN A 152 3.34 -1.52 22.08
N MET A 153 2.68 -0.54 21.46
CA MET A 153 3.19 0.12 20.26
C MET A 153 4.51 0.83 20.50
N ARG A 154 4.67 1.50 21.66
CA ARG A 154 5.93 2.16 22.06
C ARG A 154 7.04 1.18 22.44
N GLY A 155 6.70 -0.03 22.83
CA GLY A 155 7.65 -1.08 23.20
C GLY A 155 7.96 -2.01 22.02
N GLN A 156 7.31 -3.17 22.02
CA GLN A 156 7.52 -4.22 21.02
C GLN A 156 6.93 -3.91 19.64
N GLY A 157 6.04 -2.94 19.55
CA GLY A 157 5.26 -2.61 18.37
C GLY A 157 3.96 -3.42 18.29
N LEU A 158 3.03 -2.93 17.48
CA LEU A 158 1.79 -3.62 17.14
C LEU A 158 2.02 -4.51 15.94
N LEU A 159 1.71 -5.79 16.09
CA LEU A 159 1.78 -6.76 15.00
C LEU A 159 0.47 -6.77 14.23
N PHE A 160 0.57 -6.66 12.91
CA PHE A 160 -0.51 -6.95 11.96
C PHE A 160 -0.18 -8.26 11.24
N SER A 161 -0.94 -9.28 11.56
CA SER A 161 -0.77 -10.62 10.98
C SER A 161 -1.14 -10.63 9.51
N ASP A 162 -2.17 -9.87 9.15
CA ASP A 162 -2.70 -9.76 7.80
C ASP A 162 -2.95 -8.29 7.44
N VAL A 163 -2.56 -7.92 6.23
CA VAL A 163 -2.78 -6.59 5.64
C VAL A 163 -3.27 -6.77 4.22
N ASP A 164 -4.42 -6.20 3.90
CA ASP A 164 -5.03 -6.21 2.58
C ASP A 164 -5.42 -4.80 2.17
N ALA A 165 -5.18 -4.45 0.91
CA ALA A 165 -5.69 -3.20 0.35
C ALA A 165 -6.04 -3.36 -1.13
N LYS A 166 -7.15 -2.74 -1.54
CA LYS A 166 -7.56 -2.54 -2.92
C LYS A 166 -7.65 -1.05 -3.18
N PHE A 167 -6.97 -0.60 -4.21
CA PHE A 167 -6.87 0.82 -4.50
C PHE A 167 -6.80 1.09 -5.99
N ARG A 168 -7.07 2.33 -6.35
CA ARG A 168 -6.79 2.90 -7.65
C ARG A 168 -5.61 3.85 -7.53
N LEU A 169 -4.58 3.60 -8.32
CA LEU A 169 -3.45 4.51 -8.49
C LEU A 169 -3.68 5.36 -9.76
N THR A 170 -3.48 6.65 -9.66
CA THR A 170 -3.44 7.59 -10.80
C THR A 170 -2.18 8.46 -10.65
N PRO A 171 -1.78 9.24 -11.65
CA PRO A 171 -0.62 10.12 -11.54
C PRO A 171 -0.67 11.08 -10.34
N ASN A 172 -1.87 11.50 -9.93
CA ASN A 172 -2.05 12.55 -8.92
C ASN A 172 -2.58 12.06 -7.58
N GLN A 173 -3.07 10.81 -7.48
CA GLN A 173 -3.71 10.33 -6.25
C GLN A 173 -3.74 8.81 -6.15
N VAL A 174 -3.86 8.34 -4.92
CA VAL A 174 -4.21 6.96 -4.57
C VAL A 174 -5.60 6.98 -3.95
N ILE A 175 -6.55 6.28 -4.56
CA ILE A 175 -7.91 6.10 -4.05
C ILE A 175 -7.96 4.73 -3.41
N LEU A 176 -7.99 4.69 -2.09
CA LEU A 176 -8.10 3.48 -1.30
C LEU A 176 -9.59 3.10 -1.20
N ASN A 177 -9.99 2.07 -1.93
CA ASN A 177 -11.38 1.64 -1.97
C ASN A 177 -11.74 0.76 -0.78
N GLN A 178 -10.80 -0.06 -0.35
CA GLN A 178 -10.94 -0.97 0.77
C GLN A 178 -9.57 -1.30 1.31
N SER A 179 -9.39 -1.24 2.62
CA SER A 179 -8.22 -1.82 3.27
C SER A 179 -8.57 -2.39 4.63
N SER A 180 -7.79 -3.36 5.05
CA SER A 180 -7.81 -3.90 6.39
C SER A 180 -6.41 -4.25 6.85
N ALA A 181 -6.15 -4.05 8.12
CA ALA A 181 -4.95 -4.54 8.80
C ALA A 181 -5.41 -5.17 10.12
N THR A 182 -5.11 -6.44 10.31
CA THR A 182 -5.59 -7.22 11.46
C THR A 182 -4.45 -7.87 12.21
N GLY A 183 -4.52 -7.85 13.52
CA GLY A 183 -3.57 -8.50 14.41
C GLY A 183 -4.20 -8.90 15.74
N PRO A 184 -3.44 -9.53 16.63
CA PRO A 184 -3.97 -10.06 17.91
C PRO A 184 -4.65 -9.01 18.78
N GLY A 185 -4.12 -7.80 18.79
CA GLY A 185 -4.62 -6.71 19.65
C GLY A 185 -5.48 -5.68 18.94
N LEU A 186 -5.43 -5.61 17.61
CA LEU A 186 -6.00 -4.50 16.87
C LEU A 186 -6.45 -4.92 15.46
N GLY A 187 -7.63 -4.46 15.06
CA GLY A 187 -8.09 -4.46 13.68
C GLY A 187 -8.35 -3.04 13.21
N ILE A 188 -8.00 -2.72 11.98
CA ILE A 188 -8.25 -1.42 11.35
C ILE A 188 -8.79 -1.67 9.95
N SER A 189 -9.87 -1.01 9.57
CA SER A 189 -10.31 -0.88 8.19
C SER A 189 -10.30 0.58 7.78
N MET A 190 -9.99 0.85 6.51
CA MET A 190 -9.87 2.23 6.03
C MET A 190 -10.19 2.33 4.55
N ASP A 191 -10.81 3.44 4.15
CA ASP A 191 -11.02 3.86 2.78
C ASP A 191 -10.83 5.38 2.67
N GLY A 192 -10.56 5.90 1.47
CA GLY A 192 -10.34 7.33 1.29
C GLY A 192 -9.37 7.68 0.17
N ILE A 193 -8.84 8.88 0.19
CA ILE A 193 -8.00 9.42 -0.87
C ILE A 193 -6.70 9.99 -0.28
N TYR A 194 -5.59 9.69 -0.95
CA TYR A 194 -4.31 10.36 -0.78
C TYR A 194 -3.97 11.14 -2.04
N ALA A 195 -3.82 12.45 -1.95
CA ALA A 195 -3.38 13.31 -3.03
C ALA A 195 -1.86 13.47 -3.00
N SER A 196 -1.17 12.99 -4.04
CA SER A 196 0.30 12.93 -4.09
C SER A 196 0.94 14.31 -4.22
N ALA A 197 0.34 15.21 -4.97
CA ALA A 197 0.87 16.55 -5.21
C ALA A 197 0.87 17.41 -3.93
N SER A 198 -0.24 17.45 -3.20
CA SER A 198 -0.39 18.19 -1.95
C SER A 198 0.08 17.42 -0.71
N ARG A 199 0.41 16.12 -0.85
CA ARG A 199 0.72 15.23 0.25
C ARG A 199 -0.35 15.25 1.35
N SER A 200 -1.60 15.36 0.94
CA SER A 200 -2.74 15.40 1.85
C SER A 200 -3.57 14.13 1.76
N MET A 201 -4.24 13.82 2.84
CA MET A 201 -5.10 12.65 2.95
C MET A 201 -6.49 13.02 3.45
N ASP A 202 -7.49 12.28 3.02
CA ASP A 202 -8.84 12.25 3.56
C ASP A 202 -9.31 10.80 3.62
N PHE A 203 -9.06 10.17 4.75
CA PHE A 203 -9.45 8.79 5.03
C PHE A 203 -10.52 8.72 6.10
N GLN A 204 -11.31 7.67 6.04
CA GLN A 204 -12.22 7.25 7.10
C GLN A 204 -12.03 5.78 7.37
N GLY A 205 -12.39 5.32 8.55
CA GLY A 205 -12.23 3.92 8.90
C GLY A 205 -12.84 3.55 10.22
N VAL A 206 -12.59 2.31 10.60
CA VAL A 206 -12.94 1.76 11.91
C VAL A 206 -11.69 1.20 12.55
N ILE A 207 -11.47 1.53 13.82
CA ILE A 207 -10.45 0.93 14.66
C ILE A 207 -11.13 0.05 15.71
N SER A 208 -10.75 -1.22 15.79
CA SER A 208 -11.34 -2.23 16.66
C SER A 208 -10.27 -2.79 17.59
N PRO A 209 -10.18 -2.30 18.84
CA PRO A 209 -9.27 -2.86 19.83
C PRO A 209 -9.72 -4.28 20.21
N PHE A 210 -8.75 -5.13 20.57
CA PHE A 210 -9.01 -6.52 20.95
C PHE A 210 -9.72 -7.33 19.86
N TYR A 211 -9.30 -7.16 18.61
CA TYR A 211 -9.92 -7.75 17.42
C TYR A 211 -10.20 -9.26 17.55
N LEU A 212 -9.29 -10.04 18.11
CA LEU A 212 -9.48 -11.49 18.28
C LEU A 212 -10.60 -11.84 19.26
N LEU A 213 -10.81 -11.05 20.31
CA LEU A 213 -11.91 -11.25 21.26
C LEU A 213 -13.27 -10.93 20.63
N ASN A 214 -13.26 -10.10 19.60
CA ASN A 214 -14.44 -9.71 18.82
C ASN A 214 -14.71 -10.63 17.62
N GLY A 215 -13.88 -11.66 17.40
CA GLY A 215 -13.88 -12.51 16.20
C GLY A 215 -15.15 -13.34 15.99
N ILE A 216 -15.98 -13.52 17.03
CA ILE A 216 -17.30 -14.21 16.93
C ILE A 216 -18.27 -13.47 15.99
N GLY A 217 -18.04 -12.18 15.75
CA GLY A 217 -18.87 -11.33 14.88
C GLY A 217 -18.32 -11.11 13.47
N SER A 218 -17.22 -11.75 13.07
CA SER A 218 -16.56 -11.50 11.79
C SER A 218 -17.44 -11.74 10.55
N ALA A 219 -18.46 -12.59 10.66
CA ALA A 219 -19.45 -12.82 9.60
C ALA A 219 -20.42 -11.63 9.40
N LEU A 220 -20.51 -10.72 10.36
CA LEU A 220 -21.43 -9.58 10.36
C LEU A 220 -20.72 -8.22 10.20
N THR A 221 -19.40 -8.22 10.04
CA THR A 221 -18.57 -7.01 9.92
C THR A 221 -17.67 -7.09 8.70
N ARG A 222 -17.15 -5.93 8.27
CA ARG A 222 -16.15 -5.88 7.19
C ARG A 222 -14.80 -6.44 7.67
N PRO A 223 -13.94 -6.95 6.75
CA PRO A 223 -12.58 -7.34 7.11
C PRO A 223 -11.84 -6.23 7.88
N GLY A 224 -11.21 -6.57 8.98
CA GLY A 224 -10.53 -5.63 9.86
C GLY A 224 -11.41 -4.92 10.91
N GLU A 225 -12.74 -5.14 10.88
CA GLU A 225 -13.67 -4.59 11.85
C GLU A 225 -14.13 -5.67 12.83
N GLY A 226 -14.00 -5.40 14.13
CA GLY A 226 -14.61 -6.24 15.18
C GLY A 226 -16.05 -5.81 15.48
N LEU A 227 -16.75 -6.54 16.37
CA LEU A 227 -18.07 -6.16 16.85
C LEU A 227 -18.05 -4.80 17.56
N ILE A 228 -17.03 -4.54 18.37
CA ILE A 228 -16.77 -3.25 19.00
C ILE A 228 -15.70 -2.54 18.21
N GLY A 229 -15.98 -1.33 17.74
CA GLY A 229 -15.02 -0.52 16.99
C GLY A 229 -15.46 0.93 16.95
N PHE A 230 -14.49 1.78 16.74
CA PHE A 230 -14.65 3.23 16.74
C PHE A 230 -14.45 3.77 15.34
N ASN A 231 -15.43 4.49 14.82
CA ASN A 231 -15.28 5.19 13.55
C ASN A 231 -14.32 6.36 13.72
N PHE A 232 -13.42 6.53 12.77
CA PHE A 232 -12.48 7.66 12.74
C PHE A 232 -12.43 8.31 11.37
N ASN A 233 -11.96 9.56 11.37
CA ASN A 233 -11.55 10.29 10.17
C ASN A 233 -10.09 10.75 10.36
N LEU A 234 -9.31 10.66 9.30
CA LEU A 234 -7.91 11.07 9.25
C LEU A 234 -7.74 12.03 8.09
N ARG A 235 -7.46 13.30 8.35
CA ARG A 235 -7.45 14.37 7.34
C ARG A 235 -6.23 15.25 7.44
N GLY A 236 -5.84 15.87 6.33
CA GLY A 236 -4.81 16.89 6.25
C GLY A 236 -3.47 16.37 5.76
N PRO A 237 -2.38 17.11 6.01
CA PRO A 237 -1.04 16.75 5.58
C PRO A 237 -0.56 15.43 6.22
N VAL A 238 0.18 14.61 5.45
CA VAL A 238 0.75 13.34 5.93
C VAL A 238 1.64 13.53 7.17
N ASP A 239 2.36 14.65 7.23
CA ASP A 239 3.31 14.91 8.31
C ASP A 239 2.63 15.40 9.61
N ASN A 240 1.38 15.89 9.51
CA ASN A 240 0.59 16.35 10.66
C ASN A 240 -0.92 16.09 10.43
N PRO A 241 -1.37 14.84 10.44
CA PRO A 241 -2.76 14.49 10.19
C PRO A 241 -3.65 14.85 11.40
N GLN A 242 -4.86 15.33 11.09
CA GLN A 242 -5.90 15.50 12.09
C GLN A 242 -6.68 14.21 12.24
N VAL A 243 -6.78 13.73 13.46
CA VAL A 243 -7.51 12.52 13.84
C VAL A 243 -8.77 12.89 14.58
N LEU A 244 -9.93 12.46 14.06
CA LEU A 244 -11.23 12.63 14.70
C LEU A 244 -11.85 11.25 14.92
N VAL A 245 -12.18 10.92 16.16
CA VAL A 245 -12.83 9.66 16.53
C VAL A 245 -14.24 9.93 17.02
N ASN A 246 -15.21 9.09 16.60
CA ASN A 246 -16.56 9.12 17.12
C ASN A 246 -16.72 8.05 18.20
N PRO A 247 -16.71 8.41 19.49
CA PRO A 247 -16.81 7.44 20.58
C PRO A 247 -18.19 6.75 20.64
N LEU A 248 -19.26 7.40 20.16
CA LEU A 248 -20.61 6.83 20.17
C LEU A 248 -20.74 5.66 19.18
N SER A 249 -19.87 5.57 18.20
CA SER A 249 -19.89 4.45 17.23
C SER A 249 -19.54 3.10 17.88
N ALA A 250 -18.88 3.09 19.03
CA ALA A 250 -18.63 1.87 19.80
C ALA A 250 -19.89 1.19 20.30
N LEU A 251 -20.96 1.96 20.55
CA LEU A 251 -22.26 1.45 20.99
C LEU A 251 -23.11 0.89 19.86
N THR A 252 -22.66 1.05 18.61
CA THR A 252 -23.39 0.64 17.42
C THR A 252 -22.83 -0.69 16.94
N PRO A 253 -23.63 -1.78 16.88
CA PRO A 253 -23.19 -3.05 16.31
C PRO A 253 -22.62 -2.90 14.91
N GLY A 254 -21.64 -3.73 14.55
CA GLY A 254 -20.85 -3.62 13.33
C GLY A 254 -21.65 -3.34 12.05
N MET A 255 -22.80 -4.05 11.89
CA MET A 255 -23.70 -3.91 10.72
C MET A 255 -24.34 -2.52 10.58
N PHE A 256 -24.42 -1.73 11.65
CA PHE A 256 -25.03 -0.38 11.64
C PHE A 256 -24.01 0.75 11.61
N ARG A 257 -22.70 0.45 11.66
CA ARG A 257 -21.65 1.49 11.66
C ARG A 257 -21.59 2.27 10.36
N ASP A 258 -22.06 1.70 9.26
CA ASP A 258 -22.12 2.36 7.96
C ASP A 258 -22.96 3.64 7.97
N ILE A 259 -23.88 3.80 8.93
CA ILE A 259 -24.65 5.04 9.14
C ILE A 259 -23.73 6.24 9.44
N PHE A 260 -22.57 5.99 10.06
CA PHE A 260 -21.61 7.03 10.43
C PHE A 260 -20.47 7.19 9.40
N ARG A 261 -20.51 6.43 8.31
CA ARG A 261 -19.48 6.47 7.25
C ARG A 261 -19.97 7.31 6.07
N ARG A 262 -19.07 8.03 5.46
CA ARG A 262 -19.29 8.60 4.12
C ARG A 262 -19.23 7.45 3.11
N THR A 263 -19.91 7.63 1.99
CA THR A 263 -19.75 6.71 0.86
C THR A 263 -18.27 6.62 0.48
N PRO A 264 -17.69 5.41 0.36
CA PRO A 264 -16.31 5.27 -0.11
C PRO A 264 -16.13 5.98 -1.44
N PRO A 265 -14.95 6.57 -1.70
CA PRO A 265 -14.70 7.25 -2.95
C PRO A 265 -14.85 6.25 -4.11
N THR A 266 -15.73 6.59 -5.05
CA THR A 266 -15.89 5.82 -6.28
C THR A 266 -14.91 6.30 -7.31
N VAL A 267 -14.30 5.36 -8.03
CA VAL A 267 -13.48 5.70 -9.19
C VAL A 267 -14.43 6.10 -10.31
N TRP A 268 -14.38 7.35 -10.75
CA TRP A 268 -15.05 7.76 -11.99
C TRP A 268 -14.39 7.00 -13.14
N GLN A 269 -15.21 6.26 -13.88
CA GLN A 269 -14.80 5.51 -15.08
C GLN A 269 -14.42 6.43 -16.22
#